data_3f732e6e4ef0574c6b8c4875db097f36
#
_entry.id   3f732e6e4ef0574c6b8c4875db097f36
#
_cell.length_a   1.000
_cell.length_b   1.000
_cell.length_c   1.000
_cell.angle_alpha   90.00
_cell.angle_beta   90.00
_cell.angle_gamma   90.00
#
_symmetry.space_group_name_H-M   'P 1'
#
loop_
_entity.id
_entity.type
_entity.pdbx_description
1 polymer ?
#
loop_
_entity_poly.entity_id
_entity_poly.type
_entity_poly.pdbx_seq_one_letter_code
_entity_poly.pdbx_strand_id
1 'polypeptide(L)'
;NNAGKLTYGPLLEYGWGNYTSHLDSGIRADGNTKYYGIGMIVRQDNNSGLYYEGSVRYGRMDADYASGDMIGAGGSKVYADYDSSSSYYGAHVGIGRVSKLNDTVKADIYAKLLYTHQSGDSVILGGAGNGEVYDFDAVNSTRARLGARLSKENGERGTYYAGLAYEYEFDGEAKATVKGLSTPAPSIKGSSGMLELGYIIQNKDVNAPAVDIGFQGWSGKKQGFSGNINFIWKF
;
A
#
# COMPACT_ATOMS: atom_id res chain seq x y z
N ASN A 1 9.00 -37.41 -2.36
CA ASN A 1 8.51 -36.19 -3.00
C ASN A 1 8.50 -35.07 -1.98
N ASN A 2 9.45 -34.12 -2.06
CA ASN A 2 9.50 -32.88 -1.27
C ASN A 2 8.57 -31.80 -1.86
N ALA A 3 7.46 -32.20 -2.42
CA ALA A 3 6.50 -31.27 -2.97
C ALA A 3 5.84 -30.52 -1.81
N GLY A 4 6.23 -29.28 -1.62
CA GLY A 4 5.59 -28.37 -0.70
C GLY A 4 4.17 -28.01 -1.16
N LYS A 5 3.48 -27.15 -0.42
CA LYS A 5 2.12 -26.71 -0.72
C LYS A 5 2.13 -25.49 -1.65
N LEU A 6 1.52 -25.59 -2.82
CA LEU A 6 1.24 -24.44 -3.69
C LEU A 6 -0.15 -23.87 -3.36
N THR A 7 -0.20 -22.58 -3.11
CA THR A 7 -1.45 -21.83 -2.92
C THR A 7 -1.48 -20.71 -3.96
N TYR A 8 -2.57 -20.56 -4.66
CA TYR A 8 -2.79 -19.46 -5.61
C TYR A 8 -4.27 -19.09 -5.64
N GLY A 9 -4.56 -17.86 -6.04
CA GLY A 9 -5.94 -17.42 -6.12
C GLY A 9 -6.09 -16.01 -6.68
N PRO A 10 -7.33 -15.61 -7.01
CA PRO A 10 -7.64 -14.25 -7.36
C PRO A 10 -7.49 -13.33 -6.14
N LEU A 11 -7.17 -12.08 -6.42
CA LEU A 11 -7.12 -10.99 -5.47
C LEU A 11 -8.13 -9.92 -5.93
N LEU A 12 -9.00 -9.50 -5.03
CA LEU A 12 -9.82 -8.31 -5.20
C LEU A 12 -9.38 -7.32 -4.13
N GLU A 13 -9.19 -6.06 -4.51
CA GLU A 13 -8.82 -5.02 -3.55
C GLU A 13 -9.74 -3.81 -3.69
N TYR A 14 -10.05 -3.22 -2.56
CA TYR A 14 -10.74 -1.96 -2.44
C TYR A 14 -10.17 -1.23 -1.23
N GLY A 15 -9.88 0.05 -1.39
CA GLY A 15 -9.38 0.86 -0.30
C GLY A 15 -9.83 2.30 -0.41
N TRP A 16 -9.83 2.97 0.72
CA TRP A 16 -10.09 4.40 0.81
C TRP A 16 -9.22 5.01 1.90
N GLY A 17 -8.98 6.30 1.80
CA GLY A 17 -8.22 7.02 2.80
C GLY A 17 -8.33 8.52 2.61
N ASN A 18 -7.93 9.24 3.63
CA ASN A 18 -7.80 10.69 3.60
C ASN A 18 -6.31 11.02 3.69
N TYR A 19 -5.91 12.11 3.09
CA TYR A 19 -4.56 12.63 3.21
C TYR A 19 -4.55 14.12 3.46
N THR A 20 -3.51 14.58 4.12
CA THR A 20 -3.19 15.99 4.24
C THR A 20 -1.77 16.18 3.72
N SER A 21 -1.59 17.04 2.74
CA SER A 21 -0.29 17.38 2.21
C SER A 21 0.15 18.73 2.74
N HIS A 22 1.45 18.89 2.91
CA HIS A 22 2.10 20.14 3.30
C HIS A 22 3.25 20.41 2.33
N LEU A 23 3.23 21.54 1.68
CA LEU A 23 4.37 22.01 0.90
C LEU A 23 5.32 22.81 1.79
N ASP A 24 6.60 22.88 1.43
CA ASP A 24 7.62 23.66 2.13
C ASP A 24 7.27 25.16 2.22
N SER A 25 6.44 25.64 1.30
CA SER A 25 5.88 27.01 1.31
C SER A 25 4.82 27.25 2.37
N GLY A 26 4.43 26.24 3.16
CA GLY A 26 3.36 26.31 4.16
C GLY A 26 1.95 26.12 3.60
N ILE A 27 1.80 25.83 2.31
CA ILE A 27 0.51 25.51 1.70
C ILE A 27 0.06 24.14 2.21
N ARG A 28 -1.14 24.09 2.78
CA ARG A 28 -1.82 22.86 3.19
C ARG A 28 -2.90 22.50 2.19
N ALA A 29 -3.04 21.22 1.92
CA ALA A 29 -4.16 20.66 1.18
C ALA A 29 -4.66 19.40 1.83
N ASP A 30 -5.95 19.18 1.74
CA ASP A 30 -6.61 17.96 2.19
C ASP A 30 -7.26 17.28 0.98
N GLY A 31 -7.39 15.95 1.05
CA GLY A 31 -8.04 15.17 -0.01
C GLY A 31 -8.36 13.76 0.44
N ASN A 32 -9.11 13.06 -0.40
CA ASN A 32 -9.47 11.68 -0.22
C ASN A 32 -8.92 10.85 -1.38
N THR A 33 -8.71 9.58 -1.12
CA THR A 33 -8.34 8.60 -2.15
C THR A 33 -9.24 7.38 -2.05
N LYS A 34 -9.56 6.81 -3.21
CA LYS A 34 -10.22 5.51 -3.33
C LYS A 34 -9.50 4.70 -4.39
N TYR A 35 -9.32 3.42 -4.16
CA TYR A 35 -8.78 2.54 -5.18
C TYR A 35 -9.51 1.20 -5.18
N TYR A 36 -9.56 0.57 -6.33
CA TYR A 36 -10.10 -0.77 -6.52
C TYR A 36 -9.32 -1.47 -7.62
N GLY A 37 -9.20 -2.78 -7.47
CA GLY A 37 -8.42 -3.56 -8.41
C GLY A 37 -8.64 -5.05 -8.30
N ILE A 38 -8.07 -5.74 -9.26
CA ILE A 38 -8.05 -7.19 -9.35
C ILE A 38 -6.62 -7.67 -9.52
N GLY A 39 -6.36 -8.90 -9.14
CA GLY A 39 -5.04 -9.48 -9.30
C GLY A 39 -5.03 -10.98 -9.08
N MET A 40 -3.82 -11.50 -9.01
CA MET A 40 -3.52 -12.89 -8.71
C MET A 40 -2.41 -12.96 -7.68
N ILE A 41 -2.50 -13.91 -6.78
CA ILE A 41 -1.48 -14.20 -5.79
C ILE A 41 -1.06 -15.67 -5.90
N VAL A 42 0.22 -15.93 -5.68
CA VAL A 42 0.79 -17.28 -5.62
C VAL A 42 1.75 -17.38 -4.45
N ARG A 43 1.73 -18.51 -3.76
CA ARG A 43 2.67 -18.84 -2.69
C ARG A 43 2.99 -20.31 -2.72
N GLN A 44 4.29 -20.63 -2.70
CA GLN A 44 4.84 -21.99 -2.59
C GLN A 44 5.49 -22.14 -1.21
N ASP A 45 4.91 -22.96 -0.36
CA ASP A 45 5.48 -23.33 0.94
C ASP A 45 6.22 -24.67 0.83
N ASN A 46 7.47 -24.73 1.27
CA ASN A 46 8.28 -25.94 1.33
C ASN A 46 8.22 -26.58 2.73
N ASN A 47 8.43 -27.87 2.81
CA ASN A 47 8.44 -28.62 4.08
C ASN A 47 9.52 -28.15 5.07
N SER A 48 10.57 -27.47 4.58
CA SER A 48 11.62 -26.84 5.41
C SER A 48 11.19 -25.55 6.08
N GLY A 49 9.96 -25.07 5.82
CA GLY A 49 9.45 -23.78 6.24
C GLY A 49 9.84 -22.60 5.32
N LEU A 50 10.71 -22.84 4.34
CA LEU A 50 11.02 -21.84 3.31
C LEU A 50 9.81 -21.67 2.38
N TYR A 51 9.50 -20.43 2.02
CA TYR A 51 8.46 -20.14 1.05
C TYR A 51 8.87 -19.07 0.04
N TYR A 52 8.19 -19.09 -1.09
CA TYR A 52 8.24 -18.06 -2.12
C TYR A 52 6.84 -17.54 -2.36
N GLU A 53 6.70 -16.25 -2.58
CA GLU A 53 5.39 -15.65 -2.90
C GLU A 53 5.52 -14.61 -3.99
N GLY A 54 4.42 -14.35 -4.66
CA GLY A 54 4.33 -13.30 -5.65
C GLY A 54 2.89 -12.90 -5.92
N SER A 55 2.69 -11.70 -6.41
CA SER A 55 1.40 -11.26 -6.94
C SER A 55 1.57 -10.30 -8.08
N VAL A 56 0.51 -10.20 -8.88
CA VAL A 56 0.30 -9.14 -9.86
C VAL A 56 -1.07 -8.55 -9.63
N ARG A 57 -1.22 -7.25 -9.84
CA ARG A 57 -2.50 -6.54 -9.67
C ARG A 57 -2.62 -5.41 -10.68
N TYR A 58 -3.85 -5.08 -11.02
CA TYR A 58 -4.22 -3.96 -11.85
C TYR A 58 -5.49 -3.33 -11.30
N GLY A 59 -5.56 -2.00 -11.32
CA GLY A 59 -6.71 -1.29 -10.79
C GLY A 59 -6.76 0.17 -11.19
N ARG A 60 -7.67 0.87 -10.54
CA ARG A 60 -7.89 2.30 -10.70
C ARG A 60 -7.86 2.98 -9.34
N MET A 61 -7.33 4.19 -9.32
CA MET A 61 -7.29 5.06 -8.16
C MET A 61 -7.92 6.39 -8.54
N ASP A 62 -8.87 6.83 -7.72
CA ASP A 62 -9.48 8.15 -7.78
C ASP A 62 -9.03 8.94 -6.56
N ALA A 63 -8.68 10.21 -6.74
CA ALA A 63 -8.25 11.11 -5.68
C ALA A 63 -8.85 12.49 -5.89
N ASP A 64 -9.24 13.13 -4.82
CA ASP A 64 -9.58 14.55 -4.81
C ASP A 64 -8.51 15.36 -4.05
N TYR A 65 -8.42 16.63 -4.35
CA TYR A 65 -7.51 17.58 -3.73
C TYR A 65 -8.24 18.89 -3.53
N ALA A 66 -8.09 19.49 -2.35
CA ALA A 66 -8.61 20.83 -2.06
C ALA A 66 -7.63 21.60 -1.17
N SER A 67 -7.36 22.85 -1.53
CA SER A 67 -6.52 23.75 -0.74
C SER A 67 -7.13 25.14 -0.69
N GLY A 68 -7.22 25.72 0.51
CA GLY A 68 -7.54 27.13 0.72
C GLY A 68 -6.31 28.01 0.91
N ASP A 69 -5.11 27.45 0.80
CA ASP A 69 -3.83 28.10 1.09
C ASP A 69 -3.01 28.43 -0.16
N MET A 70 -3.53 28.14 -1.36
CA MET A 70 -2.86 28.52 -2.61
C MET A 70 -2.67 30.02 -2.69
N ILE A 71 -1.57 30.48 -3.26
CA ILE A 71 -1.27 31.89 -3.42
C ILE A 71 -1.68 32.33 -4.83
N GLY A 72 -2.69 33.19 -4.93
CA GLY A 72 -3.11 33.80 -6.18
C GLY A 72 -2.17 34.91 -6.67
N ALA A 73 -2.40 35.39 -7.89
CA ALA A 73 -1.58 36.43 -8.54
C ALA A 73 -1.44 37.72 -7.72
N GLY A 74 -2.38 38.00 -6.85
CA GLY A 74 -2.35 39.17 -5.93
C GLY A 74 -1.67 38.95 -4.59
N GLY A 75 -1.05 37.77 -4.37
CA GLY A 75 -0.40 37.42 -3.09
C GLY A 75 -1.37 37.01 -1.98
N SER A 76 -2.66 36.96 -2.23
CA SER A 76 -3.69 36.52 -1.28
C SER A 76 -3.92 35.02 -1.37
N LYS A 77 -4.33 34.39 -0.24
CA LYS A 77 -4.76 33.00 -0.24
C LYS A 77 -6.04 32.83 -1.08
N VAL A 78 -6.04 31.80 -1.89
CA VAL A 78 -7.16 31.43 -2.77
C VAL A 78 -7.47 29.96 -2.65
N TYR A 79 -8.71 29.59 -2.91
CA TYR A 79 -9.16 28.20 -2.95
C TYR A 79 -8.91 27.60 -4.34
N ALA A 80 -8.38 26.38 -4.37
CA ALA A 80 -8.25 25.59 -5.58
C ALA A 80 -8.49 24.11 -5.27
N ASP A 81 -9.08 23.41 -6.20
CA ASP A 81 -9.42 21.97 -6.11
C ASP A 81 -9.26 21.29 -7.46
N TYR A 82 -9.13 19.97 -7.43
CA TYR A 82 -9.20 19.09 -8.60
C TYR A 82 -9.53 17.65 -8.23
N ASP A 83 -10.08 16.92 -9.18
CA ASP A 83 -10.26 15.48 -9.15
C ASP A 83 -9.29 14.81 -10.12
N SER A 84 -8.71 13.70 -9.71
CA SER A 84 -7.77 12.89 -10.50
C SER A 84 -8.22 11.44 -10.52
N SER A 85 -8.00 10.77 -11.67
CA SER A 85 -8.32 9.36 -11.85
C SER A 85 -7.28 8.68 -12.71
N SER A 86 -6.56 7.72 -12.15
CA SER A 86 -5.46 7.05 -12.81
C SER A 86 -5.54 5.54 -12.66
N SER A 87 -4.99 4.82 -13.64
CA SER A 87 -4.81 3.38 -13.56
C SER A 87 -3.50 3.06 -12.84
N TYR A 88 -3.46 1.94 -12.13
CA TYR A 88 -2.23 1.42 -11.60
C TYR A 88 -2.06 -0.06 -11.90
N TYR A 89 -0.82 -0.51 -11.97
CA TYR A 89 -0.46 -1.91 -11.91
C TYR A 89 0.68 -2.12 -10.94
N GLY A 90 0.69 -3.28 -10.32
CA GLY A 90 1.71 -3.61 -9.35
C GLY A 90 2.06 -5.09 -9.37
N ALA A 91 3.27 -5.37 -8.90
CA ALA A 91 3.74 -6.73 -8.70
C ALA A 91 4.55 -6.80 -7.41
N HIS A 92 4.56 -7.96 -6.78
CA HIS A 92 5.57 -8.24 -5.76
C HIS A 92 6.11 -9.66 -5.90
N VAL A 93 7.34 -9.83 -5.43
CA VAL A 93 7.95 -11.12 -5.20
C VAL A 93 8.52 -11.13 -3.79
N GLY A 94 8.49 -12.29 -3.14
CA GLY A 94 8.98 -12.44 -1.79
C GLY A 94 9.54 -13.82 -1.54
N ILE A 95 10.45 -13.87 -0.58
CA ILE A 95 11.00 -15.08 -0.01
C ILE A 95 10.96 -14.96 1.50
N GLY A 96 10.65 -16.03 2.20
CA GLY A 96 10.69 -16.03 3.65
C GLY A 96 10.81 -17.43 4.22
N ARG A 97 10.97 -17.47 5.53
CA ARG A 97 11.06 -18.73 6.26
C ARG A 97 10.23 -18.67 7.53
N VAL A 98 9.30 -19.61 7.64
CA VAL A 98 8.52 -19.84 8.86
C VAL A 98 9.21 -20.92 9.67
N SER A 99 9.58 -20.60 10.92
CA SER A 99 10.19 -21.49 11.87
C SER A 99 9.28 -21.67 13.09
N LYS A 100 9.07 -22.90 13.54
CA LYS A 100 8.38 -23.15 14.81
C LYS A 100 9.35 -22.86 15.96
N LEU A 101 8.97 -21.97 16.85
CA LEU A 101 9.71 -21.70 18.08
C LEU A 101 9.27 -22.64 19.21
N ASN A 102 7.96 -22.98 19.24
CA ASN A 102 7.36 -24.00 20.06
C ASN A 102 6.03 -24.47 19.42
N ASP A 103 5.24 -25.26 20.12
CA ASP A 103 4.00 -25.87 19.59
C ASP A 103 2.96 -24.84 19.18
N THR A 104 2.96 -23.64 19.75
CA THR A 104 1.96 -22.60 19.52
C THR A 104 2.53 -21.32 18.87
N VAL A 105 3.86 -21.14 18.86
CA VAL A 105 4.50 -19.92 18.39
C VAL A 105 5.36 -20.21 17.16
N LYS A 106 5.18 -19.40 16.12
CA LYS A 106 5.96 -19.42 14.89
C LYS A 106 6.60 -18.07 14.66
N ALA A 107 7.80 -18.07 14.13
CA ALA A 107 8.48 -16.87 13.62
C ALA A 107 8.58 -16.96 12.10
N ASP A 108 8.27 -15.87 11.42
CA ASP A 108 8.41 -15.68 9.98
C ASP A 108 9.40 -14.55 9.74
N ILE A 109 10.46 -14.81 8.99
CA ILE A 109 11.43 -13.80 8.54
C ILE A 109 11.34 -13.77 7.02
N TYR A 110 11.19 -12.56 6.47
CA TYR A 110 10.95 -12.42 5.04
C TYR A 110 11.66 -11.22 4.41
N ALA A 111 11.89 -11.33 3.12
CA ALA A 111 12.28 -10.25 2.23
C ALA A 111 11.29 -10.16 1.07
N LYS A 112 10.91 -8.93 0.69
CA LYS A 112 10.00 -8.68 -0.43
C LYS A 112 10.52 -7.53 -1.29
N LEU A 113 10.34 -7.68 -2.60
CA LEU A 113 10.48 -6.60 -3.57
C LEU A 113 9.09 -6.28 -4.13
N LEU A 114 8.70 -5.02 -4.07
CA LEU A 114 7.39 -4.55 -4.49
C LEU A 114 7.59 -3.48 -5.56
N TYR A 115 6.80 -3.57 -6.62
CA TYR A 115 6.75 -2.56 -7.68
C TYR A 115 5.32 -2.10 -7.88
N THR A 116 5.13 -0.80 -8.09
CA THR A 116 3.85 -0.21 -8.47
C THR A 116 4.11 0.90 -9.48
N HIS A 117 3.36 0.89 -10.57
CA HIS A 117 3.28 1.97 -11.53
C HIS A 117 1.87 2.54 -11.49
N GLN A 118 1.76 3.86 -11.36
CA GLN A 118 0.53 4.62 -11.50
C GLN A 118 0.66 5.50 -12.73
N SER A 119 -0.31 5.44 -13.63
CA SER A 119 -0.31 6.27 -14.84
C SER A 119 -0.46 7.74 -14.47
N GLY A 120 0.08 8.60 -15.30
CA GLY A 120 -0.17 10.04 -15.23
C GLY A 120 -1.64 10.39 -15.50
N ASP A 121 -1.98 11.62 -15.19
CA ASP A 121 -3.31 12.19 -15.39
C ASP A 121 -3.21 13.68 -15.66
N SER A 122 -4.15 14.23 -16.44
CA SER A 122 -4.27 15.67 -16.67
C SER A 122 -5.54 16.17 -15.98
N VAL A 123 -5.38 17.08 -15.03
CA VAL A 123 -6.47 17.63 -14.25
C VAL A 123 -6.67 19.12 -14.54
N ILE A 124 -7.91 19.59 -14.41
CA ILE A 124 -8.27 21.00 -14.54
C ILE A 124 -8.47 21.56 -13.13
N LEU A 125 -7.71 22.58 -12.79
CA LEU A 125 -7.82 23.24 -11.51
C LEU A 125 -9.11 24.06 -11.44
N GLY A 126 -9.93 23.76 -10.44
CA GLY A 126 -11.14 24.52 -10.11
C GLY A 126 -10.86 25.73 -9.20
N GLY A 127 -11.93 26.39 -8.78
CA GLY A 127 -11.85 27.55 -7.90
C GLY A 127 -11.05 28.71 -8.53
N ALA A 128 -10.11 29.26 -7.78
CA ALA A 128 -9.24 30.34 -8.26
C ALA A 128 -8.13 29.86 -9.21
N GLY A 129 -8.01 28.55 -9.42
CA GLY A 129 -7.12 27.97 -10.43
C GLY A 129 -7.53 28.27 -11.87
N ASN A 130 -8.76 28.78 -12.06
CA ASN A 130 -9.29 29.39 -13.29
C ASN A 130 -9.11 28.52 -14.55
N GLY A 131 -9.26 27.19 -14.40
CA GLY A 131 -9.18 26.25 -15.51
C GLY A 131 -7.75 25.92 -15.96
N GLU A 132 -6.73 26.22 -15.17
CA GLU A 132 -5.36 25.78 -15.47
C GLU A 132 -5.25 24.27 -15.48
N VAL A 133 -4.54 23.75 -16.48
CA VAL A 133 -4.29 22.32 -16.61
C VAL A 133 -2.99 21.95 -15.93
N TYR A 134 -3.07 20.94 -15.06
CA TYR A 134 -1.93 20.28 -14.44
C TYR A 134 -1.77 18.91 -15.05
N ASP A 135 -0.62 18.67 -15.64
CA ASP A 135 -0.24 17.37 -16.21
C ASP A 135 0.64 16.63 -15.19
N PHE A 136 0.08 15.60 -14.57
CA PHE A 136 0.81 14.71 -13.66
C PHE A 136 1.49 13.60 -14.44
N ASP A 137 2.79 13.45 -14.23
CA ASP A 137 3.57 12.35 -14.80
C ASP A 137 3.20 11.02 -14.12
N ALA A 138 3.53 9.92 -14.78
CA ALA A 138 3.41 8.60 -14.18
C ALA A 138 4.36 8.47 -12.98
N VAL A 139 3.87 7.81 -11.92
CA VAL A 139 4.65 7.55 -10.70
C VAL A 139 5.06 6.10 -10.66
N ASN A 140 6.35 5.86 -10.47
CA ASN A 140 6.90 4.54 -10.20
C ASN A 140 7.31 4.44 -8.73
N SER A 141 7.02 3.31 -8.11
CA SER A 141 7.44 2.98 -6.76
C SER A 141 8.09 1.60 -6.77
N THR A 142 9.34 1.54 -6.36
CA THR A 142 10.08 0.29 -6.19
C THR A 142 10.55 0.20 -4.75
N ARG A 143 10.09 -0.81 -4.01
CA ARG A 143 10.36 -0.94 -2.59
C ARG A 143 10.98 -2.28 -2.26
N ALA A 144 12.01 -2.27 -1.41
CA ALA A 144 12.51 -3.47 -0.76
C ALA A 144 12.07 -3.46 0.70
N ARG A 145 11.56 -4.58 1.18
CA ARG A 145 11.11 -4.75 2.56
C ARG A 145 11.76 -5.99 3.17
N LEU A 146 12.31 -5.81 4.36
CA LEU A 146 12.79 -6.88 5.23
C LEU A 146 11.96 -6.87 6.49
N GLY A 147 11.43 -8.01 6.91
CA GLY A 147 10.56 -8.07 8.07
C GLY A 147 10.64 -9.37 8.85
N ALA A 148 10.13 -9.29 10.06
CA ALA A 148 9.93 -10.44 10.94
C ALA A 148 8.56 -10.35 11.59
N ARG A 149 7.86 -11.49 11.68
CA ARG A 149 6.55 -11.64 12.29
C ARG A 149 6.55 -12.81 13.25
N LEU A 150 6.02 -12.60 14.44
CA LEU A 150 5.69 -13.65 15.39
C LEU A 150 4.20 -13.93 15.34
N SER A 151 3.83 -15.20 15.29
CA SER A 151 2.44 -15.64 15.30
C SER A 151 2.25 -16.63 16.44
N LYS A 152 1.16 -16.44 17.22
CA LYS A 152 0.80 -17.30 18.33
C LYS A 152 -0.60 -17.86 18.15
N GLU A 153 -0.70 -19.19 18.09
CA GLU A 153 -1.97 -19.90 18.02
C GLU A 153 -2.72 -19.78 19.36
N ASN A 154 -4.00 -19.43 19.28
CA ASN A 154 -4.92 -19.34 20.44
C ASN A 154 -5.95 -20.46 20.38
N GLY A 155 -5.45 -21.70 20.52
CA GLY A 155 -6.26 -22.89 20.37
C GLY A 155 -6.95 -22.92 19.00
N GLU A 156 -8.19 -23.43 18.98
CA GLU A 156 -9.00 -23.54 17.76
C GLU A 156 -9.62 -22.21 17.29
N ARG A 157 -9.45 -21.13 18.07
CA ARG A 157 -10.12 -19.84 17.81
C ARG A 157 -9.41 -18.98 16.76
N GLY A 158 -8.10 -19.11 16.67
CA GLY A 158 -7.34 -18.34 15.70
C GLY A 158 -5.89 -18.10 16.07
N THR A 159 -5.27 -17.13 15.44
CA THR A 159 -3.85 -16.84 15.58
C THR A 159 -3.63 -15.34 15.69
N TYR A 160 -3.02 -14.89 16.79
CA TYR A 160 -2.50 -13.52 16.91
C TYR A 160 -1.19 -13.40 16.17
N TYR A 161 -0.91 -12.24 15.60
CA TYR A 161 0.42 -11.96 15.09
C TYR A 161 0.85 -10.51 15.39
N ALA A 162 2.15 -10.34 15.50
CA ALA A 162 2.82 -9.06 15.61
C ALA A 162 4.11 -9.11 14.79
N GLY A 163 4.44 -8.02 14.12
CA GLY A 163 5.63 -7.99 13.28
C GLY A 163 6.23 -6.59 13.16
N LEU A 164 7.49 -6.57 12.76
CA LEU A 164 8.27 -5.38 12.44
C LEU A 164 8.85 -5.55 11.05
N ALA A 165 8.92 -4.45 10.30
CA ALA A 165 9.64 -4.44 9.05
C ALA A 165 10.35 -3.10 8.81
N TYR A 166 11.42 -3.18 8.05
CA TYR A 166 12.10 -2.05 7.43
C TYR A 166 11.78 -2.06 5.93
N GLU A 167 11.41 -0.90 5.41
CA GLU A 167 11.14 -0.71 3.99
C GLU A 167 11.97 0.46 3.46
N TYR A 168 12.53 0.29 2.28
CA TYR A 168 13.21 1.35 1.55
C TYR A 168 12.52 1.57 0.21
N GLU A 169 12.10 2.80 -0.06
CA GLU A 169 11.57 3.25 -1.35
C GLU A 169 12.72 3.81 -2.19
N PHE A 170 12.92 3.25 -3.39
CA PHE A 170 13.99 3.66 -4.31
C PHE A 170 13.58 4.79 -5.24
N ASP A 171 12.27 5.00 -5.42
CA ASP A 171 11.68 5.98 -6.33
C ASP A 171 10.52 6.72 -5.62
N GLY A 172 9.30 6.73 -6.15
CA GLY A 172 8.13 7.32 -5.48
C GLY A 172 8.12 8.84 -5.55
N GLU A 173 8.61 9.42 -6.63
CA GLU A 173 8.57 10.84 -6.90
C GLU A 173 7.36 11.19 -7.76
N ALA A 174 6.54 12.14 -7.34
CA ALA A 174 5.39 12.64 -8.06
C ALA A 174 5.75 13.97 -8.74
N LYS A 175 5.73 13.98 -10.08
CA LYS A 175 6.05 15.15 -10.90
C LYS A 175 4.79 15.67 -11.59
N ALA A 176 4.73 16.99 -11.74
CA ALA A 176 3.70 17.61 -12.55
C ALA A 176 4.24 18.82 -13.30
N THR A 177 3.57 19.19 -14.39
CA THR A 177 3.86 20.39 -15.15
C THR A 177 2.58 21.23 -15.31
N VAL A 178 2.78 22.54 -15.31
CA VAL A 178 1.74 23.55 -15.55
C VAL A 178 2.28 24.51 -16.59
N LYS A 179 1.61 24.65 -17.72
CA LYS A 179 2.07 25.51 -18.84
C LYS A 179 3.53 25.23 -19.25
N GLY A 180 3.95 23.97 -19.17
CA GLY A 180 5.32 23.58 -19.51
C GLY A 180 6.38 23.88 -18.41
N LEU A 181 5.96 24.37 -17.24
CA LEU A 181 6.83 24.59 -16.10
C LEU A 181 6.66 23.47 -15.08
N SER A 182 7.77 22.88 -14.62
CA SER A 182 7.73 21.84 -13.59
C SER A 182 7.32 22.42 -12.24
N THR A 183 6.45 21.69 -11.54
CA THR A 183 6.12 21.97 -10.14
C THR A 183 7.12 21.30 -9.19
N PRO A 184 7.18 21.69 -7.90
CA PRO A 184 7.91 20.93 -6.89
C PRO A 184 7.45 19.46 -6.89
N ALA A 185 8.42 18.53 -6.85
CA ALA A 185 8.18 17.10 -6.95
C ALA A 185 8.30 16.43 -5.56
N PRO A 186 7.20 16.23 -4.82
CA PRO A 186 7.24 15.50 -3.57
C PRO A 186 7.70 14.06 -3.79
N SER A 187 8.50 13.54 -2.87
CA SER A 187 9.05 12.20 -2.96
C SER A 187 8.97 11.47 -1.62
N ILE A 188 8.56 10.20 -1.68
CA ILE A 188 8.59 9.28 -0.54
C ILE A 188 9.85 8.39 -0.54
N LYS A 189 10.82 8.68 -1.39
CA LYS A 189 12.10 7.98 -1.46
C LYS A 189 12.82 8.01 -0.12
N GLY A 190 13.23 6.81 0.34
CA GLY A 190 13.96 6.63 1.59
C GLY A 190 13.38 5.58 2.51
N SER A 191 13.80 5.63 3.76
CA SER A 191 13.55 4.59 4.76
C SER A 191 12.26 4.79 5.52
N SER A 192 11.58 3.67 5.83
CA SER A 192 10.43 3.64 6.72
C SER A 192 10.46 2.38 7.58
N GLY A 193 10.02 2.50 8.83
CA GLY A 193 9.73 1.38 9.71
C GLY A 193 8.25 1.05 9.69
N MET A 194 7.91 -0.23 9.84
CA MET A 194 6.54 -0.72 9.94
C MET A 194 6.37 -1.56 11.20
N LEU A 195 5.30 -1.31 11.94
CA LEU A 195 4.76 -2.21 12.97
C LEU A 195 3.47 -2.81 12.43
N GLU A 196 3.29 -4.11 12.57
CA GLU A 196 2.02 -4.77 12.25
C GLU A 196 1.49 -5.56 13.44
N LEU A 197 0.17 -5.58 13.59
CA LEU A 197 -0.57 -6.36 14.58
C LEU A 197 -1.80 -6.93 13.90
N GLY A 198 -2.19 -8.14 14.25
CA GLY A 198 -3.43 -8.69 13.73
C GLY A 198 -3.88 -9.99 14.38
N TYR A 199 -5.01 -10.44 13.89
CA TYR A 199 -5.65 -11.66 14.33
C TYR A 199 -6.31 -12.39 13.17
N ILE A 200 -5.96 -13.65 13.01
CA ILE A 200 -6.57 -14.54 12.01
C ILE A 200 -7.60 -15.40 12.74
N ILE A 201 -8.87 -15.22 12.42
CA ILE A 201 -9.96 -16.06 12.90
C ILE A 201 -10.00 -17.31 12.03
N GLN A 202 -9.82 -18.47 12.63
CA GLN A 202 -9.98 -19.75 11.95
C GLN A 202 -11.40 -20.25 12.11
N ASN A 203 -12.01 -20.70 11.02
CA ASN A 203 -13.34 -21.28 11.08
C ASN A 203 -13.20 -22.82 11.13
N LYS A 204 -14.03 -23.47 11.96
CA LYS A 204 -14.11 -24.94 12.05
C LYS A 204 -14.78 -25.56 10.81
N ASP A 205 -15.67 -24.81 10.19
CA ASP A 205 -16.29 -25.21 8.92
C ASP A 205 -15.29 -24.98 7.77
N VAL A 206 -14.90 -26.05 7.10
CA VAL A 206 -13.98 -26.02 5.96
C VAL A 206 -14.48 -25.20 4.78
N ASN A 207 -15.79 -24.98 4.69
CA ASN A 207 -16.41 -24.15 3.63
C ASN A 207 -16.48 -22.68 4.00
N ALA A 208 -16.22 -22.31 5.27
CA ALA A 208 -16.23 -20.93 5.71
C ALA A 208 -14.84 -20.31 5.60
N PRO A 209 -14.73 -19.02 5.22
CA PRO A 209 -13.43 -18.37 5.12
C PRO A 209 -12.76 -18.20 6.48
N ALA A 210 -11.44 -18.27 6.50
CA ALA A 210 -10.67 -17.64 7.56
C ALA A 210 -10.70 -16.13 7.36
N VAL A 211 -10.79 -15.36 8.46
CA VAL A 211 -10.82 -13.90 8.42
C VAL A 211 -9.55 -13.36 9.07
N ASP A 212 -8.76 -12.62 8.32
CA ASP A 212 -7.56 -11.95 8.83
C ASP A 212 -7.85 -10.45 8.98
N ILE A 213 -7.74 -9.97 10.21
CA ILE A 213 -7.89 -8.55 10.56
C ILE A 213 -6.51 -8.04 10.99
N GLY A 214 -5.99 -7.07 10.24
CA GLY A 214 -4.66 -6.54 10.46
C GLY A 214 -4.62 -5.02 10.56
N PHE A 215 -3.65 -4.53 11.32
CA PHE A 215 -3.31 -3.13 11.45
C PHE A 215 -1.82 -2.94 11.19
N GLN A 216 -1.47 -1.86 10.52
CA GLN A 216 -0.09 -1.48 10.26
C GLN A 216 0.10 -0.01 10.59
N GLY A 217 1.16 0.29 11.33
CA GLY A 217 1.65 1.65 11.59
C GLY A 217 2.99 1.86 10.90
N TRP A 218 3.18 3.01 10.32
CA TRP A 218 4.38 3.38 9.58
C TRP A 218 5.02 4.64 10.15
N SER A 219 6.35 4.68 10.17
CA SER A 219 7.15 5.83 10.60
C SER A 219 8.38 5.97 9.70
N GLY A 220 8.74 7.20 9.36
CA GLY A 220 9.84 7.53 8.46
C GLY A 220 9.38 8.34 7.26
N LYS A 221 9.86 8.03 6.06
CA LYS A 221 9.38 8.69 4.81
C LYS A 221 7.91 8.40 4.53
N LYS A 222 7.48 7.17 4.78
CA LYS A 222 6.08 6.79 4.82
C LYS A 222 5.60 6.87 6.26
N GLN A 223 4.52 7.60 6.51
CA GLN A 223 3.92 7.77 7.82
C GLN A 223 2.42 7.52 7.75
N GLY A 224 1.84 6.98 8.82
CA GLY A 224 0.41 6.77 8.93
C GLY A 224 0.04 5.38 9.42
N PHE A 225 -1.25 5.10 9.37
CA PHE A 225 -1.84 3.84 9.79
C PHE A 225 -2.71 3.26 8.69
N SER A 226 -2.76 1.96 8.61
CA SER A 226 -3.69 1.24 7.73
C SER A 226 -4.29 0.04 8.45
N GLY A 227 -5.53 -0.29 8.11
CA GLY A 227 -6.21 -1.51 8.52
C GLY A 227 -6.59 -2.32 7.29
N ASN A 228 -6.65 -3.63 7.45
CA ASN A 228 -7.09 -4.54 6.41
C ASN A 228 -7.96 -5.66 6.99
N ILE A 229 -8.88 -6.13 6.19
CA ILE A 229 -9.66 -7.35 6.47
C ILE A 229 -9.57 -8.22 5.23
N ASN A 230 -9.05 -9.45 5.39
CA ASN A 230 -8.95 -10.42 4.32
C ASN A 230 -9.83 -11.63 4.62
N PHE A 231 -10.53 -12.11 3.60
CA PHE A 231 -11.29 -13.35 3.65
C PHE A 231 -10.56 -14.40 2.83
N ILE A 232 -10.21 -15.53 3.44
CA ILE A 232 -9.39 -16.57 2.82
C ILE A 232 -10.21 -17.86 2.75
N TRP A 233 -10.67 -18.22 1.55
CA TRP A 233 -11.31 -19.51 1.28
C TRP A 233 -10.27 -20.55 0.86
N LYS A 234 -10.47 -21.78 1.30
CA LYS A 234 -9.69 -22.93 0.84
C LYS A 234 -10.64 -23.85 0.06
N PHE A 235 -10.25 -24.16 -1.15
CA PHE A 235 -10.98 -25.07 -2.04
C PHE A 235 -10.22 -26.38 -2.20
#